data_f4693c4ab633e192fb9d70bbf55e60e8
#
_entry.id   f4693c4ab633e192fb9d70bbf55e60e8
#
_cell.length_a   1.000
_cell.length_b   1.000
_cell.length_c   1.000
_cell.angle_alpha   90.00
_cell.angle_beta   90.00
_cell.angle_gamma   90.00
#
_symmetry.space_group_name_H-M   'P 1'
#
loop_
_entity.id
_entity.type
_entity.pdbx_description
1 polymer ?
#
loop_
_entity_poly.entity_id
_entity_poly.type
_entity_poly.pdbx_seq_one_letter_code
_entity_poly.pdbx_strand_id
1 'polypeptide(L)' 'MVVVVMIEVVVALLMIINGEIKEARIQQSMSDCLKGKRVAKRESKSHIKYQCIKSKAELEKNIDGSFSIKKLILE' A
#
# COMPACT_ATOMS: atom_id res chain seq x y z
N MET A 1 16.93 -17.40 -11.77
CA MET A 1 15.84 -17.14 -10.81
C MET A 1 14.74 -16.33 -11.50
N VAL A 2 13.54 -16.88 -11.56
CA VAL A 2 12.42 -16.19 -12.20
C VAL A 2 11.71 -15.34 -11.15
N VAL A 3 11.78 -14.03 -11.32
CA VAL A 3 10.99 -13.11 -10.50
C VAL A 3 9.65 -12.94 -11.21
N VAL A 4 8.58 -13.42 -10.58
CA VAL A 4 7.24 -13.22 -11.13
C VAL A 4 6.77 -11.82 -10.73
N VAL A 5 6.69 -10.94 -11.72
CA VAL A 5 6.14 -9.60 -11.55
C VAL A 5 4.75 -9.60 -12.17
N MET A 6 3.75 -9.23 -11.35
CA MET A 6 2.37 -9.10 -11.82
C MET A 6 1.92 -7.65 -11.68
N ILE A 7 1.11 -7.21 -12.64
CA ILE A 7 0.48 -5.89 -12.57
C ILE A 7 -1.01 -6.10 -12.33
N GLU A 8 -1.50 -5.63 -11.19
CA GLU A 8 -2.90 -5.75 -10.82
C GLU A 8 -3.41 -4.46 -10.19
N VAL A 9 -4.73 -4.29 -10.24
CA VAL A 9 -5.40 -3.20 -9.51
C VAL A 9 -5.56 -3.65 -8.07
N VAL A 10 -5.00 -2.89 -7.14
CA VAL A 10 -5.04 -3.18 -5.72
C VAL A 10 -5.50 -1.96 -4.93
N VAL A 11 -6.06 -2.22 -3.74
CA VAL A 11 -6.30 -1.17 -2.75
C VAL A 11 -5.06 -1.11 -1.87
N ALA A 12 -4.48 0.07 -1.72
CA ALA A 12 -3.28 0.27 -0.94
C ALA A 12 -3.47 1.34 0.13
N LEU A 13 -2.93 1.07 1.32
CA LEU A 13 -2.80 2.05 2.38
C LEU A 13 -1.41 2.67 2.31
N LEU A 14 -1.37 3.97 2.04
CA LEU A 14 -0.12 4.72 1.92
C LEU A 14 0.19 5.45 3.22
N MET A 15 1.44 5.36 3.66
CA MET A 15 1.98 6.18 4.72
C MET A 15 2.84 7.27 4.10
N ILE A 16 2.43 8.52 4.29
CA ILE A 16 3.07 9.69 3.68
C ILE A 16 3.70 10.55 4.77
N ILE A 17 4.99 10.80 4.66
CA ILE A 17 5.72 11.66 5.59
C ILE A 17 6.38 12.77 4.78
N ASN A 18 6.10 14.03 5.16
CA ASN A 18 6.65 15.22 4.48
C ASN A 18 6.42 15.21 2.96
N GLY A 19 5.22 14.75 2.54
CA GLY A 19 4.86 14.70 1.13
C GLY A 19 5.42 13.52 0.35
N GLU A 20 6.15 12.63 1.00
CA GLU A 20 6.73 11.44 0.36
C GLU A 20 6.04 10.16 0.83
N ILE A 21 5.77 9.25 -0.09
CA ILE A 21 5.24 7.93 0.23
C ILE A 21 6.37 7.09 0.81
N LYS A 22 6.29 6.77 2.09
CA LYS A 22 7.30 5.95 2.78
C LYS A 22 6.93 4.48 2.82
N GLU A 23 5.65 4.17 2.77
CA GLU A 23 5.17 2.80 2.83
C GLU A 23 3.87 2.67 2.05
N ALA A 24 3.68 1.53 1.39
CA ALA A 24 2.45 1.17 0.73
C ALA A 24 2.12 -0.27 1.06
N ARG A 25 0.95 -0.52 1.65
CA ARG A 25 0.49 -1.86 2.03
C ARG A 25 -0.75 -2.23 1.26
N ILE A 26 -0.77 -3.45 0.74
CA ILE A 26 -1.94 -4.00 0.06
C ILE A 26 -3.02 -4.31 1.08
N GLN A 27 -4.25 -3.87 0.80
CA GLN A 27 -5.43 -4.17 1.60
C GLN A 27 -6.40 -5.03 0.78
N GLN A 28 -7.19 -5.83 1.46
CA GLN A 28 -8.16 -6.71 0.80
C GLN A 28 -9.31 -5.94 0.15
N SER A 29 -9.69 -4.82 0.75
CA SER A 29 -10.78 -3.98 0.26
C SER A 29 -10.58 -2.53 0.71
N MET A 30 -11.32 -1.63 0.09
CA MET A 30 -11.31 -0.22 0.50
C MET A 30 -11.83 -0.06 1.93
N SER A 31 -12.81 -0.87 2.33
CA SER A 31 -13.35 -0.87 3.70
C SER A 31 -12.25 -1.22 4.72
N ASP A 32 -11.47 -2.26 4.45
CA ASP A 32 -10.36 -2.65 5.32
C ASP A 32 -9.25 -1.57 5.35
N CYS A 33 -8.99 -0.96 4.20
CA CYS A 33 -8.04 0.15 4.12
C CYS A 33 -8.46 1.33 5.00
N LEU A 34 -9.74 1.70 4.95
CA LEU A 34 -10.27 2.81 5.76
C LEU A 34 -10.23 2.51 7.26
N LYS A 35 -10.47 1.25 7.65
CA LYS A 35 -10.31 0.82 9.03
C LYS A 35 -8.87 0.94 9.49
N GLY A 36 -7.94 0.43 8.70
CA GLY A 36 -6.51 0.54 8.99
C GLY A 36 -6.04 1.99 9.05
N LYS A 37 -6.55 2.83 8.16
CA LYS A 37 -6.27 4.27 8.17
C LYS A 37 -6.71 4.94 9.48
N ARG A 38 -7.90 4.61 9.96
CA ARG A 38 -8.40 5.17 11.23
C ARG A 38 -7.53 4.77 12.42
N VAL A 39 -7.17 3.50 12.52
CA VAL A 39 -6.31 3.00 13.59
C VAL A 39 -4.94 3.66 13.53
N ALA A 40 -4.33 3.68 12.36
CA ALA A 40 -3.02 4.29 12.17
C ALA A 40 -3.02 5.79 12.48
N LYS A 41 -4.09 6.49 12.11
CA LYS A 41 -4.22 7.93 12.37
C LYS A 41 -4.31 8.26 13.86
N ARG A 42 -4.92 7.38 14.66
CA ARG A 42 -4.98 7.57 16.13
C ARG A 42 -3.62 7.47 16.79
N GLU A 43 -2.74 6.62 16.25
CA GLU A 43 -1.43 6.33 16.82
C GLU A 43 -0.32 7.18 16.22
N SER A 44 -0.60 7.91 15.15
CA SER A 44 0.43 8.63 14.41
C SER A 44 0.62 10.06 14.90
N LYS A 45 1.80 10.59 14.63
CA LYS A 45 2.13 12.00 14.83
C LYS A 45 1.54 12.85 13.70
N SER A 46 1.37 14.16 13.96
CA SER A 46 0.69 15.08 13.05
C SER A 46 1.34 15.22 11.66
N HIS A 47 2.63 14.94 11.54
CA HIS A 47 3.35 15.03 10.25
C HIS A 47 3.19 13.78 9.37
N ILE A 48 2.56 12.74 9.90
CA ILE A 48 2.31 11.49 9.17
C ILE A 48 0.89 11.50 8.64
N LYS A 49 0.74 11.30 7.33
CA LYS A 49 -0.56 11.19 6.68
C LYS A 49 -0.76 9.79 6.15
N TYR A 50 -1.99 9.34 6.19
CA TYR A 50 -2.40 8.05 5.63
C TYR A 50 -3.44 8.27 4.54
N GLN A 51 -3.32 7.54 3.45
CA GLN A 51 -4.24 7.65 2.33
C GLN A 51 -4.56 6.26 1.78
N CYS A 52 -5.84 6.01 1.50
CA CYS A 52 -6.28 4.82 0.80
C CYS A 52 -6.45 5.14 -0.67
N ILE A 53 -5.84 4.34 -1.52
CA ILE A 53 -5.96 4.47 -2.97
C ILE A 53 -6.32 3.13 -3.59
N LYS A 54 -6.93 3.19 -4.77
CA LYS A 54 -7.13 2.04 -5.63
C LYS A 54 -6.39 2.34 -6.94
N SER A 55 -5.36 1.56 -7.22
CA SER A 55 -4.48 1.82 -8.35
C SER A 55 -3.84 0.54 -8.85
N LYS A 56 -3.35 0.59 -10.08
CA LYS A 56 -2.51 -0.49 -10.60
C LYS A 56 -1.18 -0.49 -9.84
N ALA A 57 -0.68 -1.67 -9.55
CA ALA A 57 0.59 -1.84 -8.89
C ALA A 57 1.35 -3.01 -9.48
N GLU A 58 2.64 -2.87 -9.54
CA GLU A 58 3.56 -3.95 -9.87
C GLU A 58 3.82 -4.73 -8.58
N LEU A 59 3.46 -6.02 -8.59
CA LEU A 59 3.56 -6.87 -7.42
C LEU A 59 4.73 -7.83 -7.54
N GLU A 60 5.37 -8.09 -6.41
CA GLU A 60 6.45 -9.05 -6.29
C GLU A 60 6.05 -10.13 -5.30
N LYS A 61 6.23 -11.40 -5.68
CA LYS A 61 5.94 -12.52 -4.81
C LYS A 61 7.09 -12.76 -3.83
N ASN A 62 6.75 -12.81 -2.55
CA ASN A 62 7.70 -13.10 -1.49
C ASN A 62 7.89 -14.60 -1.31
N ILE A 63 8.93 -15.00 -0.57
CA ILE A 63 9.28 -16.39 -0.31
C ILE A 63 8.15 -17.13 0.41
N ASP A 64 7.43 -16.45 1.28
CA ASP A 64 6.31 -17.02 2.05
C ASP A 64 5.00 -17.11 1.27
N GLY A 65 4.99 -16.75 -0.01
CA GLY A 65 3.81 -16.76 -0.87
C GLY A 65 2.98 -15.49 -0.87
N SER A 66 3.28 -14.53 -0.01
CA SER A 66 2.60 -13.24 0.00
C SER A 66 3.09 -12.33 -1.13
N PHE A 67 2.35 -11.25 -1.39
CA PHE A 67 2.73 -10.26 -2.38
C PHE A 67 3.05 -8.93 -1.74
N SER A 68 4.07 -8.27 -2.26
CA SER A 68 4.42 -6.90 -1.88
C SER A 68 4.33 -5.99 -3.09
N ILE A 69 4.05 -4.71 -2.85
CA ILE A 69 4.05 -3.71 -3.91
C ILE A 69 5.49 -3.33 -4.22
N LYS A 70 5.94 -3.66 -5.43
CA LYS A 70 7.25 -3.25 -5.93
C LYS A 70 7.20 -1.81 -6.41
N LYS A 71 6.12 -1.45 -7.09
CA LYS A 71 5.95 -0.11 -7.65
C LYS A 71 4.47 0.19 -7.82
N LEU A 72 4.06 1.40 -7.45
CA LEU A 72 2.72 1.89 -7.75
C LEU A 72 2.73 2.55 -9.13
N ILE A 73 1.72 2.20 -9.92
CA ILE A 73 1.50 2.83 -11.23
C ILE A 73 0.42 3.88 -11.02
N LEU A 74 0.85 5.09 -10.76
CA LEU A 74 -0.06 6.23 -10.57
C LEU A 74 -0.28 6.91 -11.92
N GLU A 75 -1.52 6.89 -12.34
CA GLU A 75 -1.91 7.57 -13.57
C GLU A 75 -2.52 8.94 -13.27
#